data_f57a5211271a408449885cc146002183
#
_entry.id   f57a5211271a408449885cc146002183
#
_cell.length_a   1.000
_cell.length_b   1.000
_cell.length_c   1.000
_cell.angle_alpha   90.00
_cell.angle_beta   90.00
_cell.angle_gamma   90.00
#
_symmetry.space_group_name_H-M   'P 1'
#
loop_
_entity.id
_entity.type
_entity.pdbx_description
1 polymer ?
#
loop_
_entity_poly.entity_id
_entity_poly.type
_entity_poly.pdbx_seq_one_letter_code
_entity_poly.pdbx_strand_id
1 'polypeptide(L)'
;MKYVEWQKTVFSEIKNDPIWKLEVYRLALFAGDIGWQDVLTLSKVKLMYSIADQLHRSLGSISANLTEGYSRSKGLDRARFLEIALGSARESRDWYYKSRHALKAEVISHRIG
;
A
#
# COMPACT_ATOMS: atom_id res chain seq x y z
N MET A 1 -7.83 -8.06 9.66
CA MET A 1 -6.76 -8.14 10.67
C MET A 1 -6.38 -6.73 11.10
N LYS A 2 -6.20 -6.53 12.39
CA LYS A 2 -5.81 -5.23 12.94
C LYS A 2 -4.31 -5.02 12.77
N TYR A 3 -3.89 -3.76 12.65
CA TYR A 3 -2.50 -3.38 12.44
C TYR A 3 -1.55 -3.97 13.49
N VAL A 4 -1.93 -3.90 14.77
CA VAL A 4 -1.09 -4.44 15.87
C VAL A 4 -0.87 -5.95 15.70
N GLU A 5 -1.91 -6.67 15.34
CA GLU A 5 -1.83 -8.12 15.11
C GLU A 5 -1.01 -8.44 13.85
N TRP A 6 -1.21 -7.65 12.80
CA TRP A 6 -0.48 -7.82 11.56
C TRP A 6 1.03 -7.70 11.77
N GLN A 7 1.48 -6.75 12.59
CA GLN A 7 2.92 -6.56 12.84
C GLN A 7 3.58 -7.83 13.36
N LYS A 8 2.85 -8.67 14.09
CA LYS A 8 3.37 -9.92 14.63
C LYS A 8 3.61 -10.98 13.55
N THR A 9 2.97 -10.83 12.40
CA THR A 9 3.09 -11.80 11.29
C THR A 9 4.26 -11.50 10.36
N VAL A 10 4.87 -10.32 10.47
CA VAL A 10 5.94 -9.89 9.57
C VAL A 10 7.23 -10.64 9.91
N PHE A 11 7.92 -11.11 8.89
CA PHE A 11 9.16 -11.87 9.05
C PHE A 11 10.23 -11.04 9.77
N SER A 12 11.00 -11.70 10.64
CA SER A 12 12.05 -11.04 11.41
C SER A 12 13.10 -10.36 10.52
N GLU A 13 13.37 -10.91 9.34
CA GLU A 13 14.33 -10.33 8.40
C GLU A 13 13.90 -8.92 7.96
N ILE A 14 12.60 -8.69 7.82
CA ILE A 14 12.05 -7.37 7.49
C ILE A 14 12.13 -6.45 8.71
N LYS A 15 11.78 -6.97 9.90
CA LYS A 15 11.78 -6.17 11.13
C LYS A 15 13.18 -5.76 11.58
N ASN A 16 14.21 -6.52 11.18
CA ASN A 16 15.58 -6.24 11.57
C ASN A 16 16.23 -5.12 10.74
N ASP A 17 15.63 -4.74 9.62
CA ASP A 17 16.11 -3.62 8.84
C ASP A 17 15.76 -2.30 9.53
N PRO A 18 16.68 -1.33 9.59
CA PRO A 18 16.40 -0.03 10.22
C PRO A 18 15.16 0.71 9.69
N ILE A 19 14.78 0.47 8.44
CA ILE A 19 13.58 1.09 7.84
C ILE A 19 12.30 0.73 8.61
N TRP A 20 12.31 -0.42 9.31
CA TRP A 20 11.17 -0.86 10.10
C TRP A 20 10.80 0.15 11.19
N LYS A 21 11.74 1.00 11.63
CA LYS A 21 11.49 2.04 12.62
C LYS A 21 10.55 3.13 12.10
N LEU A 22 10.43 3.27 10.78
CA LEU A 22 9.54 4.26 10.18
C LEU A 22 8.11 3.73 10.15
N GLU A 23 7.23 4.38 10.89
CA GLU A 23 5.82 3.96 10.94
C GLU A 23 5.19 4.02 9.55
N VAL A 24 5.52 5.03 8.73
CA VAL A 24 4.97 5.16 7.38
C VAL A 24 5.30 3.93 6.52
N TYR A 25 6.49 3.35 6.68
CA TYR A 25 6.87 2.13 5.96
C TYR A 25 6.02 0.94 6.42
N ARG A 26 5.86 0.79 7.74
CA ARG A 26 5.04 -0.30 8.29
C ARG A 26 3.59 -0.20 7.83
N LEU A 27 3.05 1.02 7.83
CA LEU A 27 1.68 1.27 7.35
C LEU A 27 1.54 0.97 5.86
N ALA A 28 2.57 1.29 5.06
CA ALA A 28 2.56 1.00 3.63
C ALA A 28 2.55 -0.50 3.36
N LEU A 29 3.35 -1.27 4.10
CA LEU A 29 3.34 -2.74 3.99
C LEU A 29 1.98 -3.31 4.41
N PHE A 30 1.43 -2.81 5.51
CA PHE A 30 0.12 -3.25 5.99
C PHE A 30 -0.96 -2.95 4.96
N ALA A 31 -0.95 -1.75 4.38
CA ALA A 31 -1.90 -1.39 3.32
C ALA A 31 -1.81 -2.35 2.14
N GLY A 32 -0.59 -2.74 1.76
CA GLY A 32 -0.38 -3.70 0.69
C GLY A 32 -0.98 -5.07 1.00
N ASP A 33 -0.81 -5.54 2.23
CA ASP A 33 -1.34 -6.86 2.63
C ASP A 33 -2.87 -6.85 2.74
N ILE A 34 -3.45 -5.79 3.31
CA ILE A 34 -4.90 -5.62 3.32
C ILE A 34 -5.41 -5.53 1.88
N GLY A 35 -4.73 -4.74 1.06
CA GLY A 35 -5.09 -4.53 -0.33
C GLY A 35 -5.07 -5.81 -1.14
N TRP A 36 -4.22 -6.77 -0.78
CA TRP A 36 -4.18 -8.06 -1.46
C TRP A 36 -5.54 -8.77 -1.39
N GLN A 37 -6.19 -8.74 -0.22
CA GLN A 37 -7.52 -9.33 -0.07
C GLN A 37 -8.56 -8.59 -0.93
N ASP A 38 -8.45 -7.27 -0.99
CA ASP A 38 -9.35 -6.45 -1.80
C ASP A 38 -9.15 -6.73 -3.29
N VAL A 39 -7.89 -6.88 -3.73
CA VAL A 39 -7.54 -7.24 -5.10
C VAL A 39 -8.11 -8.60 -5.47
N LEU A 40 -8.01 -9.59 -4.58
CA LEU A 40 -8.59 -10.91 -4.79
C LEU A 40 -10.11 -10.83 -4.96
N THR A 41 -10.77 -10.03 -4.14
CA THR A 41 -12.22 -9.83 -4.24
C THR A 41 -12.59 -9.17 -5.59
N LEU A 42 -11.87 -8.13 -5.98
CA LEU A 42 -12.09 -7.44 -7.27
C LEU A 42 -11.86 -8.37 -8.45
N SER A 43 -10.87 -9.27 -8.33
CA SER A 43 -10.52 -10.20 -9.40
C SER A 43 -11.59 -11.25 -9.69
N LYS A 44 -12.61 -11.35 -8.85
CA LYS A 44 -13.77 -12.22 -9.10
C LYS A 44 -14.76 -11.60 -10.08
N VAL A 45 -14.62 -10.31 -10.36
CA VAL A 45 -15.49 -9.57 -11.27
C VAL A 45 -14.69 -9.16 -12.50
N LYS A 46 -15.01 -9.73 -13.65
CA LYS A 46 -14.22 -9.52 -14.87
C LYS A 46 -14.04 -8.04 -15.22
N LEU A 47 -15.08 -7.24 -15.05
CA LEU A 47 -15.02 -5.80 -15.37
C LEU A 47 -14.09 -5.04 -14.43
N MET A 48 -13.67 -5.64 -13.32
CA MET A 48 -12.78 -5.02 -12.34
C MET A 48 -11.32 -5.45 -12.48
N TYR A 49 -10.97 -6.30 -13.45
CA TYR A 49 -9.60 -6.80 -13.60
C TYR A 49 -8.58 -5.67 -13.75
N SER A 50 -8.88 -4.68 -14.59
CA SER A 50 -7.98 -3.55 -14.81
C SER A 50 -7.79 -2.73 -13.54
N ILE A 51 -8.88 -2.47 -12.83
CA ILE A 51 -8.84 -1.72 -11.56
C ILE A 51 -8.07 -2.51 -10.51
N ALA A 52 -8.29 -3.82 -10.41
CA ALA A 52 -7.56 -4.69 -9.48
C ALA A 52 -6.06 -4.63 -9.73
N ASP A 53 -5.64 -4.72 -10.99
CA ASP A 53 -4.22 -4.64 -11.36
C ASP A 53 -3.62 -3.29 -10.99
N GLN A 54 -4.29 -2.20 -11.31
CA GLN A 54 -3.82 -0.85 -11.00
C GLN A 54 -3.75 -0.61 -9.49
N LEU A 55 -4.73 -1.07 -8.74
CA LEU A 55 -4.72 -0.97 -7.28
C LEU A 55 -3.54 -1.74 -6.69
N HIS A 56 -3.33 -2.96 -7.14
CA HIS A 56 -2.23 -3.78 -6.67
C HIS A 56 -0.88 -3.10 -6.93
N ARG A 57 -0.69 -2.58 -8.13
CA ARG A 57 0.55 -1.90 -8.51
C ARG A 57 0.79 -0.64 -7.69
N SER A 58 -0.24 0.19 -7.53
CA SER A 58 -0.08 1.46 -6.79
C SER A 58 0.18 1.22 -5.31
N LEU A 59 -0.47 0.23 -4.70
CA LEU A 59 -0.21 -0.13 -3.30
C LEU A 59 1.23 -0.61 -3.10
N GLY A 60 1.72 -1.49 -3.99
CA GLY A 60 3.10 -1.98 -3.91
C GLY A 60 4.12 -0.88 -4.12
N SER A 61 3.81 0.11 -4.95
CA SER A 61 4.68 1.24 -5.23
C SER A 61 4.93 2.13 -4.02
N ILE A 62 4.00 2.19 -3.06
CA ILE A 62 4.18 3.03 -1.86
C ILE A 62 5.40 2.56 -1.07
N SER A 63 5.40 1.31 -0.62
CA SER A 63 6.51 0.78 0.19
C SER A 63 7.80 0.69 -0.60
N ALA A 64 7.72 0.34 -1.89
CA ALA A 64 8.90 0.24 -2.74
C ALA A 64 9.62 1.58 -2.86
N ASN A 65 8.89 2.68 -3.04
CA ASN A 65 9.50 4.00 -3.14
C ASN A 65 9.98 4.53 -1.79
N LEU A 66 9.33 4.17 -0.69
CA LEU A 66 9.83 4.48 0.65
C LEU A 66 11.19 3.80 0.88
N THR A 67 11.31 2.53 0.48
CA THR A 67 12.56 1.77 0.58
C THR A 67 13.67 2.42 -0.25
N GLU A 68 13.35 2.78 -1.49
CA GLU A 68 14.32 3.43 -2.38
C GLU A 68 14.78 4.77 -1.80
N GLY A 69 13.84 5.60 -1.32
CA GLY A 69 14.18 6.88 -0.73
C GLY A 69 15.02 6.75 0.53
N TYR A 70 14.66 5.79 1.38
CA TYR A 70 15.42 5.53 2.62
C TYR A 70 16.86 5.12 2.33
N SER A 71 17.09 4.41 1.22
CA SER A 71 18.40 3.91 0.83
C SER A 71 19.29 4.98 0.20
N ARG A 72 18.75 6.16 -0.12
CA ARG A 72 19.53 7.25 -0.73
C ARG A 72 20.23 8.07 0.34
N SER A 73 21.46 8.51 0.05
CA SER A 73 22.26 9.33 0.95
C SER A 73 21.97 10.82 0.80
N LYS A 74 21.47 11.25 -0.37
CA LYS A 74 21.23 12.67 -0.67
C LYS A 74 19.77 13.06 -0.46
N GLY A 75 19.55 14.21 0.19
CA GLY A 75 18.21 14.69 0.54
C GLY A 75 17.28 14.89 -0.64
N LEU A 76 17.79 15.39 -1.78
CA LEU A 76 16.95 15.58 -2.98
C LEU A 76 16.46 14.26 -3.55
N ASP A 77 17.30 13.24 -3.58
CA ASP A 77 16.90 11.92 -4.05
C ASP A 77 15.86 11.30 -3.11
N ARG A 78 16.07 11.44 -1.80
CA ARG A 78 15.10 10.97 -0.81
C ARG A 78 13.75 11.66 -1.01
N ALA A 79 13.76 12.99 -1.18
CA ALA A 79 12.54 13.77 -1.37
C ALA A 79 11.78 13.31 -2.61
N ARG A 80 12.49 13.03 -3.71
CA ARG A 80 11.88 12.56 -4.96
C ARG A 80 11.13 11.24 -4.75
N PHE A 81 11.77 10.27 -4.08
CA PHE A 81 11.13 8.98 -3.85
C PHE A 81 9.96 9.08 -2.88
N LEU A 82 10.04 9.97 -1.89
CA LEU A 82 8.93 10.23 -0.98
C LEU A 82 7.74 10.85 -1.72
N GLU A 83 8.00 11.76 -2.67
CA GLU A 83 6.94 12.33 -3.51
C GLU A 83 6.27 11.27 -4.37
N ILE A 84 7.05 10.36 -4.95
CA ILE A 84 6.50 9.24 -5.74
C ILE A 84 5.65 8.34 -4.84
N ALA A 85 6.12 8.04 -3.64
CA ALA A 85 5.36 7.24 -2.68
C ALA A 85 4.02 7.91 -2.33
N LEU A 86 4.03 9.21 -2.08
CA LEU A 86 2.80 9.97 -1.79
C LEU A 86 1.84 9.94 -2.98
N GLY A 87 2.37 10.11 -4.20
CA GLY A 87 1.57 10.00 -5.42
C GLY A 87 0.93 8.62 -5.56
N SER A 88 1.68 7.57 -5.25
CA SER A 88 1.17 6.20 -5.28
C SER A 88 0.06 5.97 -4.25
N ALA A 89 0.19 6.57 -3.06
CA ALA A 89 -0.84 6.49 -2.03
C ALA A 89 -2.13 7.17 -2.49
N ARG A 90 -2.02 8.35 -3.09
CA ARG A 90 -3.18 9.07 -3.65
C ARG A 90 -3.81 8.31 -4.79
N GLU A 91 -3.00 7.70 -5.66
CA GLU A 91 -3.49 6.87 -6.75
C GLU A 91 -4.25 5.65 -6.21
N SER A 92 -3.72 5.01 -5.17
CA SER A 92 -4.39 3.87 -4.52
C SER A 92 -5.77 4.27 -3.97
N ARG A 93 -5.86 5.45 -3.35
CA ARG A 93 -7.13 5.99 -2.84
C ARG A 93 -8.13 6.17 -3.98
N ASP A 94 -7.67 6.68 -5.12
CA ASP A 94 -8.50 6.86 -6.29
C ASP A 94 -9.01 5.52 -6.83
N TRP A 95 -8.12 4.53 -6.95
CA TRP A 95 -8.51 3.20 -7.40
C TRP A 95 -9.48 2.53 -6.41
N TYR A 96 -9.31 2.73 -5.11
CA TYR A 96 -10.28 2.24 -4.13
C TYR A 96 -11.65 2.86 -4.34
N TYR A 97 -11.70 4.16 -4.56
CA TYR A 97 -12.98 4.81 -4.82
C TYR A 97 -13.66 4.23 -6.06
N LYS A 98 -12.90 4.01 -7.11
CA LYS A 98 -13.42 3.39 -8.35
C LYS A 98 -13.84 1.94 -8.16
N SER A 99 -13.36 1.30 -7.11
CA SER A 99 -13.71 -0.09 -6.76
C SER A 99 -15.04 -0.21 -6.03
N ARG A 100 -15.70 0.90 -5.71
CA ARG A 100 -16.97 0.89 -4.94
C ARG A 100 -18.09 0.12 -5.58
N HIS A 101 -17.98 -0.16 -6.87
CA HIS A 101 -18.99 -0.95 -7.59
C HIS A 101 -18.90 -2.45 -7.24
N ALA A 102 -17.80 -2.90 -6.68
CA ALA A 102 -17.55 -4.31 -6.37
C ALA A 102 -17.08 -4.55 -4.94
N LEU A 103 -16.66 -3.53 -4.22
CA LEU A 103 -16.30 -3.62 -2.80
C LEU A 103 -17.38 -2.99 -1.94
N LYS A 104 -17.59 -3.55 -0.74
CA LYS A 104 -18.58 -3.03 0.21
C LYS A 104 -18.23 -1.61 0.64
N ALA A 105 -19.23 -0.80 0.93
CA ALA A 105 -19.05 0.59 1.34
C ALA A 105 -18.16 0.70 2.61
N GLU A 106 -18.30 -0.22 3.55
CA GLU A 106 -17.49 -0.23 4.77
C GLU A 106 -16.01 -0.45 4.46
N VAL A 107 -15.70 -1.30 3.47
CA VAL A 107 -14.33 -1.56 3.03
C VAL A 107 -13.76 -0.29 2.40
N ILE A 108 -14.48 0.31 1.48
CA ILE A 108 -14.03 1.55 0.81
C ILE A 108 -13.76 2.65 1.85
N SER A 109 -14.70 2.87 2.76
CA SER A 109 -14.57 3.90 3.79
C SER A 109 -13.33 3.67 4.66
N HIS A 110 -13.09 2.42 5.05
CA HIS A 110 -11.92 2.05 5.85
C HIS A 110 -10.61 2.35 5.11
N ARG A 111 -10.54 2.05 3.79
CA ARG A 111 -9.31 2.17 3.02
C ARG A 111 -8.97 3.63 2.68
N ILE A 112 -9.98 4.44 2.36
CA ILE A 112 -9.73 5.83 1.93
C ILE A 112 -9.74 6.84 3.10
N GLY A 113 -10.26 6.43 4.23
CA GLY A 113 -10.19 7.23 5.46
C GLY A 113 -8.87 7.02 6.16
#